data_b4f0a5db0a9d85aa32c407b8b5925a55
#
_entry.id   b4f0a5db0a9d85aa32c407b8b5925a55
#
_cell.length_a   1.000
_cell.length_b   1.000
_cell.length_c   1.000
_cell.angle_alpha   90.00
_cell.angle_beta   90.00
_cell.angle_gamma   90.00
#
_symmetry.space_group_name_H-M   'P 1'
#
loop_
_entity.id
_entity.type
_entity.pdbx_description
1 polymer ?
#
loop_
_entity_poly.entity_id
_entity_poly.type
_entity_poly.pdbx_seq_one_letter_code
_entity_poly.pdbx_strand_id
1 'polypeptide(L)'
;MANTKSAIKRIRRISRQSLVNKARKSKYRNALKKMNLLIGEKKKEEALKFLPKLNSELMRVAKTGVIKKQNASRNVSRITRKIAII
;
A
#
# COMPACT_ATOMS: atom_id res chain seq x y z
N MET A 1 4.78 -36.64 -9.54
CA MET A 1 5.91 -35.84 -9.97
C MET A 1 5.51 -34.42 -10.30
N ALA A 2 6.34 -33.47 -9.90
CA ALA A 2 6.08 -32.05 -10.10
C ALA A 2 6.14 -31.60 -11.58
N ASN A 3 6.41 -32.52 -12.52
CA ASN A 3 6.63 -32.19 -13.92
C ASN A 3 5.37 -32.27 -14.78
N THR A 4 4.20 -32.25 -14.18
CA THR A 4 2.96 -32.17 -14.95
C THR A 4 2.74 -30.74 -15.44
N LYS A 5 2.08 -30.60 -16.58
CA LYS A 5 1.75 -29.28 -17.14
C LYS A 5 1.00 -28.39 -16.15
N SER A 6 0.10 -28.98 -15.34
CA SER A 6 -0.65 -28.27 -14.31
C SER A 6 0.25 -27.76 -13.18
N ALA A 7 1.25 -28.56 -12.75
CA ALA A 7 2.21 -28.14 -11.72
C ALA A 7 3.08 -27.00 -12.22
N ILE A 8 3.54 -27.05 -13.47
CA ILE A 8 4.33 -25.99 -14.09
C ILE A 8 3.52 -24.68 -14.19
N LYS A 9 2.25 -24.76 -14.60
CA LYS A 9 1.35 -23.60 -14.65
C LYS A 9 1.17 -22.98 -13.26
N ARG A 10 1.01 -23.82 -12.23
CA ARG A 10 0.85 -23.38 -10.86
C ARG A 10 2.08 -22.62 -10.36
N ILE A 11 3.27 -23.14 -10.64
CA ILE A 11 4.53 -22.50 -10.25
C ILE A 11 4.66 -21.12 -10.94
N ARG A 12 4.36 -21.03 -12.23
CA ARG A 12 4.38 -19.76 -12.97
C ARG A 12 3.37 -18.76 -12.41
N ARG A 13 2.17 -19.23 -12.05
CA ARG A 13 1.13 -18.41 -11.47
C ARG A 13 1.54 -17.86 -10.10
N ILE A 14 2.13 -18.69 -9.24
CA ILE A 14 2.62 -18.29 -7.93
C ILE A 14 3.74 -17.26 -8.06
N SER A 15 4.68 -17.49 -8.97
CA SER A 15 5.79 -16.57 -9.24
C SER A 15 5.27 -15.21 -9.71
N ARG A 16 4.32 -15.19 -10.64
CA ARG A 16 3.70 -13.99 -11.17
C ARG A 16 2.95 -13.22 -10.07
N GLN A 17 2.18 -13.95 -9.26
CA GLN A 17 1.43 -13.37 -8.15
C GLN A 17 2.36 -12.78 -7.10
N SER A 18 3.48 -13.42 -6.82
CA SER A 18 4.49 -12.93 -5.88
C SER A 18 5.08 -11.58 -6.35
N LEU A 19 5.38 -11.44 -7.64
CA LEU A 19 5.87 -10.18 -8.20
C LEU A 19 4.84 -9.06 -8.12
N VAL A 20 3.58 -9.37 -8.42
CA VAL A 20 2.47 -8.40 -8.32
C VAL A 20 2.29 -7.94 -6.88
N ASN A 21 2.31 -8.87 -5.92
CA ASN A 21 2.17 -8.55 -4.51
C ASN A 21 3.33 -7.70 -4.00
N LYS A 22 4.54 -7.97 -4.45
CA LYS A 22 5.72 -7.17 -4.11
C LYS A 22 5.58 -5.73 -4.63
N ALA A 23 5.09 -5.57 -5.84
CA ALA A 23 4.83 -4.24 -6.42
C ALA A 23 3.75 -3.49 -5.63
N ARG A 24 2.68 -4.18 -5.20
CA ARG A 24 1.62 -3.59 -4.38
C ARG A 24 2.15 -3.12 -3.03
N LYS A 25 2.97 -3.93 -2.37
CA LYS A 25 3.61 -3.54 -1.10
C LYS A 25 4.52 -2.34 -1.27
N SER A 26 5.27 -2.27 -2.37
CA SER A 26 6.14 -1.13 -2.67
C SER A 26 5.34 0.15 -2.85
N LYS A 27 4.23 0.12 -3.57
CA LYS A 27 3.33 1.27 -3.73
C LYS A 27 2.79 1.75 -2.39
N TYR A 28 2.37 0.81 -1.54
CA TYR A 28 1.87 1.10 -0.21
C TYR A 28 2.92 1.83 0.64
N ARG A 29 4.12 1.28 0.69
CA ARG A 29 5.24 1.86 1.46
C ARG A 29 5.65 3.23 0.92
N ASN A 30 5.73 3.36 -0.40
CA ASN A 30 6.13 4.62 -1.04
C ASN A 30 5.10 5.72 -0.80
N ALA A 31 3.81 5.39 -0.83
CA ALA A 31 2.74 6.34 -0.53
C ALA A 31 2.83 6.84 0.92
N LEU A 32 3.03 5.93 1.87
CA LEU A 32 3.22 6.29 3.29
C LEU A 32 4.47 7.14 3.49
N LYS A 33 5.56 6.77 2.84
CA LYS A 33 6.84 7.49 2.93
C LYS A 33 6.72 8.91 2.42
N LYS A 34 6.03 9.09 1.28
CA LYS A 34 5.78 10.42 0.71
C LYS A 34 4.96 11.29 1.65
N MET A 35 3.90 10.73 2.23
CA MET A 35 3.07 11.45 3.19
C MET A 35 3.84 11.83 4.44
N ASN A 36 4.63 10.91 4.99
CA ASN A 36 5.47 11.18 6.16
C ASN A 36 6.50 12.28 5.89
N LEU A 37 7.03 12.32 4.67
CA LEU A 37 7.95 13.37 4.26
C LEU A 37 7.25 14.73 4.25
N LEU A 38 6.04 14.82 3.70
CA LEU A 38 5.25 16.06 3.67
C LEU A 38 4.91 16.52 5.10
N ILE A 39 4.59 15.60 5.99
CA ILE A 39 4.31 15.90 7.40
C ILE A 39 5.58 16.40 8.10
N GLY A 40 6.72 15.75 7.86
CA GLY A 40 8.00 16.14 8.43
C GLY A 40 8.45 17.52 7.98
N GLU A 41 8.13 17.91 6.77
CA GLU A 41 8.42 19.26 6.23
C GLU A 41 7.36 20.29 6.61
N LYS A 42 6.35 19.91 7.37
CA LYS A 42 5.23 20.76 7.82
C LYS A 42 4.45 21.39 6.67
N LYS A 43 4.35 20.68 5.54
CA LYS A 43 3.59 21.11 4.36
C LYS A 43 2.14 20.65 4.47
N LYS A 44 1.38 21.29 5.35
CA LYS A 44 -0.01 20.91 5.66
C LYS A 44 -0.92 20.91 4.44
N GLU A 45 -0.85 21.94 3.60
CA GLU A 45 -1.70 22.05 2.42
C GLU A 45 -1.44 20.92 1.42
N GLU A 46 -0.17 20.61 1.15
CA GLU A 46 0.20 19.52 0.26
C GLU A 46 -0.20 18.18 0.84
N ALA A 47 -0.04 17.99 2.16
CA ALA A 47 -0.46 16.78 2.84
C ALA A 47 -1.98 16.59 2.74
N LEU A 48 -2.76 17.64 2.93
CA LEU A 48 -4.22 17.57 2.80
C LEU A 48 -4.65 17.25 1.37
N LYS A 49 -3.97 17.79 0.36
CA LYS A 49 -4.25 17.47 -1.03
C LYS A 49 -3.90 16.03 -1.38
N PHE A 50 -2.85 15.51 -0.80
CA PHE A 50 -2.40 14.13 -1.04
C PHE A 50 -3.22 13.10 -0.28
N LEU A 51 -3.87 13.48 0.82
CA LEU A 51 -4.60 12.57 1.69
C LEU A 51 -5.66 11.71 0.98
N PRO A 52 -6.55 12.26 0.12
CA PRO A 52 -7.52 11.44 -0.60
C PRO A 52 -6.87 10.41 -1.51
N LYS A 53 -5.79 10.78 -2.19
CA LYS A 53 -5.05 9.88 -3.06
C LYS A 53 -4.37 8.77 -2.26
N LEU A 54 -3.76 9.12 -1.13
CA LEU A 54 -3.15 8.17 -0.22
C LEU A 54 -4.18 7.16 0.28
N ASN A 55 -5.32 7.63 0.76
CA ASN A 55 -6.40 6.78 1.23
C ASN A 55 -6.86 5.81 0.14
N SER A 56 -7.04 6.29 -1.08
CA SER A 56 -7.43 5.48 -2.23
C SER A 56 -6.39 4.37 -2.51
N GLU A 57 -5.11 4.71 -2.52
CA GLU A 57 -4.04 3.73 -2.77
C GLU A 57 -3.93 2.69 -1.66
N LEU A 58 -4.00 3.11 -0.40
CA LEU A 58 -3.95 2.19 0.74
C LEU A 58 -5.13 1.22 0.73
N MET A 59 -6.33 1.71 0.42
CA MET A 59 -7.52 0.87 0.36
C MET A 59 -7.50 -0.09 -0.82
N ARG A 60 -6.95 0.31 -1.97
CA ARG A 60 -6.78 -0.60 -3.11
C ARG A 60 -5.88 -1.76 -2.75
N VAL A 61 -4.75 -1.50 -2.11
CA VAL A 61 -3.82 -2.56 -1.71
C VAL A 61 -4.45 -3.45 -0.65
N ALA A 62 -5.16 -2.88 0.31
CA ALA A 62 -5.88 -3.63 1.34
C ALA A 62 -6.96 -4.54 0.74
N LYS A 63 -7.67 -4.07 -0.30
CA LYS A 63 -8.70 -4.84 -0.99
C LYS A 63 -8.14 -6.11 -1.64
N THR A 64 -6.88 -6.10 -2.06
CA THR A 64 -6.23 -7.28 -2.66
C THR A 64 -5.81 -8.32 -1.62
N GLY A 65 -5.88 -8.00 -0.34
CA GLY A 65 -5.48 -8.90 0.75
C GLY A 65 -3.98 -8.91 1.05
N VAL A 66 -3.17 -8.14 0.33
CA VAL A 66 -1.72 -8.05 0.56
C VAL A 66 -1.43 -7.38 1.91
N ILE A 67 -2.22 -6.37 2.25
CA ILE A 67 -2.18 -5.69 3.55
C ILE A 67 -3.55 -5.84 4.20
N LYS A 68 -3.58 -6.07 5.50
CA LYS A 68 -4.84 -6.16 6.24
C LYS A 68 -5.56 -4.82 6.20
N LYS A 69 -6.86 -4.86 5.97
CA LYS A 69 -7.74 -3.68 5.92
C LYS A 69 -7.62 -2.84 7.20
N GLN A 70 -7.49 -3.50 8.33
CA GLN A 70 -7.30 -2.85 9.63
C GLN A 70 -6.02 -2.03 9.69
N ASN A 71 -4.92 -2.53 9.09
CA ASN A 71 -3.66 -1.81 9.04
C ASN A 71 -3.77 -0.54 8.18
N ALA A 72 -4.44 -0.63 7.04
CA ALA A 72 -4.67 0.51 6.17
C ALA A 72 -5.50 1.59 6.89
N SER A 73 -6.59 1.22 7.53
CA SER A 73 -7.44 2.13 8.29
C SER A 73 -6.68 2.80 9.43
N ARG A 74 -5.86 2.03 10.14
CA ARG A 74 -5.05 2.54 11.24
C ARG A 74 -4.03 3.56 10.75
N ASN A 75 -3.37 3.29 9.64
CA ASN A 75 -2.40 4.21 9.06
C ASN A 75 -3.05 5.51 8.59
N VAL A 76 -4.20 5.44 7.93
CA VAL A 76 -4.96 6.62 7.51
C VAL A 76 -5.37 7.46 8.73
N SER A 77 -5.88 6.82 9.77
CA SER A 77 -6.28 7.49 11.01
C SER A 77 -5.11 8.23 11.67
N ARG A 78 -3.96 7.55 11.80
CA ARG A 78 -2.74 8.15 12.38
C ARG A 78 -2.24 9.33 11.57
N ILE A 79 -2.23 9.21 10.25
CA ILE A 79 -1.78 10.26 9.35
C ILE A 79 -2.70 11.47 9.42
N THR A 80 -4.01 11.26 9.45
CA THR A 80 -5.00 12.33 9.59
C THR A 80 -4.77 13.13 10.88
N ARG A 81 -4.49 12.45 11.99
CA ARG A 81 -4.17 13.11 13.26
C ARG A 81 -2.88 13.92 13.17
N LYS A 82 -1.85 13.38 12.55
CA LYS A 82 -0.56 14.07 12.37
C LYS A 82 -0.72 15.34 11.53
N ILE A 83 -1.52 15.28 10.49
CA ILE A 83 -1.79 16.45 9.62
C ILE A 83 -2.54 17.54 10.42
N ALA A 84 -3.47 17.15 11.26
CA ALA A 84 -4.22 18.10 12.08
C ALA A 84 -3.35 18.87 13.08
N ILE A 85 -2.25 18.27 13.52
CA ILE A 85 -1.34 18.85 14.51
C ILE A 85 -0.36 19.86 13.89
N ILE A 86 -0.01 19.70 12.63
CA ILE A 86 0.91 20.64 11.97
C ILE A 86 0.21 21.94 11.48
#